data_46541d6dbc3ab9d6193267d0acde8579
#
_entry.id   46541d6dbc3ab9d6193267d0acde8579
#
_cell.length_a   1.000
_cell.length_b   1.000
_cell.length_c   1.000
_cell.angle_alpha   90.00
_cell.angle_beta   90.00
_cell.angle_gamma   90.00
#
_symmetry.space_group_name_H-M   'P 1'
#
loop_
_entity.id
_entity.type
_entity.pdbx_description
1 polymer ?
#
loop_
_entity_poly.entity_id
_entity_poly.type
_entity_poly.pdbx_seq_one_letter_code
_entity_poly.pdbx_strand_id
1 'polypeptide(L)'
;MARDRNRLRDFQEGLAKRLRQAAELPQRQSRLAVLVGDRGYLLNLDDVSEVAPLSEIAPAPLTQPWFLGVTNVRGALYAVSDFAMWMRLHTTSDLNARRLILLGQRLGKVRAGLVVTRVVGLRLLDEMKAHDAPLKRVWERASWLDRDGVGWIEVDLEKLATDAEFLQVVR
;
A
#
# COMPACT_ATOMS: atom_id res chain seq x y z
N MET A 1 -25.04 -28.44 -38.70
CA MET A 1 -24.54 -28.80 -37.32
C MET A 1 -23.02 -28.91 -37.18
N ALA A 2 -22.23 -29.26 -38.21
CA ALA A 2 -20.74 -29.31 -38.08
C ALA A 2 -20.08 -27.93 -38.10
N ARG A 3 -20.61 -26.93 -38.78
CA ARG A 3 -20.05 -25.56 -38.89
C ARG A 3 -20.10 -24.75 -37.59
N ASP A 4 -21.10 -24.96 -36.72
CA ASP A 4 -21.22 -24.23 -35.47
C ASP A 4 -20.28 -24.76 -34.40
N ARG A 5 -20.00 -26.06 -34.40
CA ARG A 5 -19.03 -26.66 -33.48
C ARG A 5 -17.59 -26.19 -33.73
N ASN A 6 -17.23 -26.01 -35.02
CA ASN A 6 -15.90 -25.47 -35.35
C ASN A 6 -15.75 -24.00 -34.93
N ARG A 7 -16.76 -23.17 -35.14
CA ARG A 7 -16.76 -21.77 -34.73
C ARG A 7 -16.60 -21.60 -33.19
N LEU A 8 -17.30 -22.44 -32.41
CA LEU A 8 -17.22 -22.42 -30.96
C LEU A 8 -15.82 -22.86 -30.48
N ARG A 9 -15.23 -23.86 -31.15
CA ARG A 9 -13.89 -24.34 -30.84
C ARG A 9 -12.82 -23.31 -31.18
N ASP A 10 -12.91 -22.67 -32.35
CA ASP A 10 -12.00 -21.59 -32.76
C ASP A 10 -12.10 -20.37 -31.82
N PHE A 11 -13.31 -20.06 -31.34
CA PHE A 11 -13.53 -19.00 -30.34
C PHE A 11 -12.92 -19.36 -29.00
N GLN A 12 -13.10 -20.60 -28.51
CA GLN A 12 -12.51 -21.08 -27.26
C GLN A 12 -10.98 -21.12 -27.31
N GLU A 13 -10.41 -21.58 -28.43
CA GLU A 13 -8.95 -21.59 -28.63
C GLU A 13 -8.38 -20.17 -28.72
N GLY A 14 -9.08 -19.26 -29.40
CA GLY A 14 -8.72 -17.84 -29.46
C GLY A 14 -8.79 -17.14 -28.09
N LEU A 15 -9.79 -17.47 -27.27
CA LEU A 15 -9.94 -16.94 -25.92
C LEU A 15 -8.84 -17.50 -24.98
N ALA A 16 -8.59 -18.82 -25.06
CA ALA A 16 -7.52 -19.46 -24.28
C ALA A 16 -6.13 -18.90 -24.62
N LYS A 17 -5.87 -18.63 -25.92
CA LYS A 17 -4.62 -17.99 -26.36
C LYS A 17 -4.49 -16.57 -25.84
N ARG A 18 -5.58 -15.77 -25.86
CA ARG A 18 -5.58 -14.41 -25.30
C ARG A 18 -5.39 -14.40 -23.78
N LEU A 19 -6.00 -15.35 -23.08
CA LEU A 19 -5.82 -15.50 -21.63
C LEU A 19 -4.38 -15.92 -21.27
N ARG A 20 -3.76 -16.81 -22.05
CA ARG A 20 -2.35 -17.18 -21.88
C ARG A 20 -1.43 -16.00 -22.18
N GLN A 21 -1.66 -15.25 -23.26
CA GLN A 21 -0.89 -14.05 -23.57
C GLN A 21 -1.06 -12.94 -22.52
N ALA A 22 -2.26 -12.80 -21.93
CA ALA A 22 -2.47 -11.87 -20.81
C ALA A 22 -1.78 -12.32 -19.52
N ALA A 23 -1.64 -13.64 -19.29
CA ALA A 23 -0.89 -14.21 -18.18
C ALA A 23 0.64 -14.17 -18.38
N GLU A 24 1.10 -14.14 -19.64
CA GLU A 24 2.51 -14.01 -20.01
C GLU A 24 2.98 -12.55 -20.11
N LEU A 25 2.05 -11.57 -20.10
CA LEU A 25 2.43 -10.18 -19.90
C LEU A 25 3.10 -10.08 -18.53
N PRO A 26 4.33 -9.53 -18.44
CA PRO A 26 4.95 -9.30 -17.16
C PRO A 26 3.95 -8.56 -16.28
N GLN A 27 3.61 -9.13 -15.12
CA GLN A 27 2.71 -8.47 -14.16
C GLN A 27 3.35 -7.11 -13.91
N ARG A 28 2.76 -6.06 -14.49
CA ARG A 28 3.24 -4.71 -14.29
C ARG A 28 3.27 -4.48 -12.80
N GLN A 29 4.45 -4.29 -12.26
CA GLN A 29 4.64 -4.14 -10.82
C GLN A 29 4.09 -2.78 -10.40
N SER A 30 2.76 -2.75 -10.20
CA SER A 30 2.06 -1.56 -9.74
C SER A 30 2.26 -1.35 -8.26
N ARG A 31 2.48 -0.10 -7.86
CA ARG A 31 2.59 0.32 -6.47
C ARG A 31 1.58 1.43 -6.18
N LEU A 32 1.03 1.42 -4.98
CA LEU A 32 0.26 2.54 -4.47
C LEU A 32 1.23 3.61 -3.97
N ALA A 33 1.24 4.76 -4.63
CA ALA A 33 2.05 5.92 -4.25
C ALA A 33 1.31 6.76 -3.22
N VAL A 34 1.94 6.97 -2.07
CA VAL A 34 1.42 7.75 -0.96
C VAL A 34 2.43 8.78 -0.49
N LEU A 35 1.97 9.89 0.05
CA LEU A 35 2.80 10.82 0.80
C LEU A 35 2.64 10.57 2.30
N VAL A 36 3.75 10.57 3.00
CA VAL A 36 3.85 10.51 4.46
C VAL A 36 4.67 11.72 4.89
N GLY A 37 3.99 12.73 5.43
CA GLY A 37 4.57 14.06 5.52
C GLY A 37 4.84 14.61 4.12
N ASP A 38 6.07 15.00 3.87
CA ASP A 38 6.59 15.48 2.60
C ASP A 38 7.31 14.42 1.75
N ARG A 39 7.37 13.17 2.24
CA ARG A 39 8.10 12.07 1.59
C ARG A 39 7.18 11.15 0.82
N GLY A 40 7.66 10.70 -0.34
CA GLY A 40 6.98 9.72 -1.19
C GLY A 40 7.31 8.28 -0.82
N TYR A 41 6.27 7.46 -0.66
CA TYR A 41 6.40 6.03 -0.41
C TYR A 41 5.58 5.23 -1.41
N LEU A 42 6.08 4.03 -1.74
CA LEU A 42 5.44 3.07 -2.64
C LEU A 42 5.07 1.82 -1.85
N LEU A 43 3.79 1.48 -1.86
CA LEU A 43 3.25 0.30 -1.18
C LEU A 43 2.87 -0.76 -2.22
N ASN A 44 3.19 -2.02 -1.94
CA ASN A 44 2.72 -3.11 -2.79
C ASN A 44 1.19 -3.25 -2.67
N LEU A 45 0.49 -3.26 -3.80
CA LEU A 45 -0.97 -3.38 -3.82
C LEU A 45 -1.47 -4.68 -3.20
N ASP A 46 -0.71 -5.76 -3.31
CA ASP A 46 -1.09 -7.05 -2.70
C ASP A 46 -1.11 -7.00 -1.17
N ASP A 47 -0.44 -6.02 -0.57
CA ASP A 47 -0.36 -5.81 0.87
C ASP A 47 -1.42 -4.83 1.38
N VAL A 48 -2.15 -4.18 0.47
CA VAL A 48 -3.20 -3.19 0.77
C VAL A 48 -4.56 -3.82 0.50
N SER A 49 -5.41 -3.89 1.51
CA SER A 49 -6.78 -4.41 1.33
C SER A 49 -7.75 -3.32 0.87
N GLU A 50 -7.59 -2.10 1.38
CA GLU A 50 -8.48 -0.97 1.05
C GLU A 50 -7.79 0.37 1.34
N VAL A 51 -8.19 1.40 0.60
CA VAL A 51 -7.91 2.81 0.90
C VAL A 51 -9.22 3.46 1.32
N ALA A 52 -9.33 3.85 2.59
CA ALA A 52 -10.53 4.42 3.16
C ALA A 52 -10.35 5.90 3.57
N PRO A 53 -11.41 6.71 3.61
CA PRO A 53 -11.37 7.98 4.30
C PRO A 53 -11.11 7.77 5.80
N LEU A 54 -10.55 8.78 6.44
CA LEU A 54 -10.38 8.74 7.89
C LEU A 54 -11.77 8.85 8.53
N SER A 55 -12.14 7.84 9.31
CA SER A 55 -13.37 7.81 10.10
C SER A 55 -13.06 8.09 11.57
N GLU A 56 -14.09 8.08 12.41
CA GLU A 56 -13.94 8.22 13.86
C GLU A 56 -13.02 7.14 14.41
N ILE A 57 -12.06 7.57 15.23
CA ILE A 57 -11.08 6.70 15.88
C ILE A 57 -11.30 6.78 17.38
N ALA A 58 -11.55 5.65 18.02
CA ALA A 58 -11.59 5.55 19.47
C ALA A 58 -10.15 5.51 20.02
N PRO A 59 -9.69 6.52 20.77
CA PRO A 59 -8.33 6.56 21.26
C PRO A 59 -8.08 5.46 22.31
N ALA A 60 -6.86 4.93 22.34
CA ALA A 60 -6.43 3.97 23.35
C ALA A 60 -5.56 4.69 24.40
N PRO A 61 -5.82 4.49 25.70
CA PRO A 61 -5.02 5.10 26.76
C PRO A 61 -3.64 4.47 26.87
N LEU A 62 -2.68 5.24 27.42
CA LEU A 62 -1.32 4.79 27.68
C LEU A 62 -0.54 4.30 26.45
N THR A 63 -0.88 4.83 25.29
CA THR A 63 -0.21 4.50 24.03
C THR A 63 0.68 5.62 23.52
N GLN A 64 1.57 5.28 22.59
CA GLN A 64 2.43 6.25 21.91
C GLN A 64 1.58 7.25 21.10
N PRO A 65 2.02 8.52 20.95
CA PRO A 65 1.23 9.56 20.27
C PRO A 65 0.86 9.23 18.81
N TRP A 66 1.70 8.45 18.14
CA TRP A 66 1.46 8.03 16.76
C TRP A 66 0.46 6.87 16.62
N PHE A 67 0.15 6.16 17.72
CA PHE A 67 -0.93 5.18 17.73
C PHE A 67 -2.23 5.89 18.07
N LEU A 68 -3.06 6.09 17.05
CA LEU A 68 -4.28 6.88 17.18
C LEU A 68 -5.40 6.15 17.93
N GLY A 69 -5.37 4.81 17.95
CA GLY A 69 -6.40 4.00 18.58
C GLY A 69 -7.00 2.95 17.65
N VAL A 70 -8.31 2.74 17.74
CA VAL A 70 -9.05 1.75 16.95
C VAL A 70 -10.21 2.40 16.20
N THR A 71 -10.46 1.94 14.99
CA THR A 71 -11.61 2.36 14.19
C THR A 71 -12.39 1.15 13.67
N ASN A 72 -13.67 1.37 13.39
CA ASN A 72 -14.53 0.36 12.76
C ASN A 72 -14.65 0.66 11.26
N VAL A 73 -14.21 -0.27 10.43
CA VAL A 73 -14.42 -0.19 8.99
C VAL A 73 -15.25 -1.39 8.55
N ARG A 74 -16.49 -1.14 8.12
CA ARG A 74 -17.44 -2.17 7.66
C ARG A 74 -17.65 -3.33 8.65
N GLY A 75 -17.75 -3.01 9.95
CA GLY A 75 -17.95 -4.00 11.00
C GLY A 75 -16.69 -4.71 11.51
N ALA A 76 -15.52 -4.34 10.98
CA ALA A 76 -14.24 -4.87 11.41
C ALA A 76 -13.41 -3.79 12.13
N LEU A 77 -12.81 -4.16 13.28
CA LEU A 77 -11.95 -3.26 14.04
C LEU A 77 -10.52 -3.31 13.50
N TYR A 78 -9.95 -2.12 13.31
CA TYR A 78 -8.57 -1.92 12.87
C TYR A 78 -7.81 -1.07 13.89
N ALA A 79 -6.60 -1.52 14.25
CA ALA A 79 -5.62 -0.71 14.96
C ALA A 79 -5.07 0.35 14.00
N VAL A 80 -5.05 1.62 14.41
CA VAL A 80 -4.72 2.75 13.53
C VAL A 80 -3.49 3.47 14.03
N SER A 81 -2.49 3.57 13.15
CA SER A 81 -1.24 4.29 13.40
C SER A 81 -1.04 5.43 12.39
N ASP A 82 -0.62 6.58 12.87
CA ASP A 82 -0.19 7.69 12.01
C ASP A 82 1.26 7.49 11.58
N PHE A 83 1.45 7.19 10.30
CA PHE A 83 2.76 6.84 9.78
C PHE A 83 3.71 8.05 9.75
N ALA A 84 3.20 9.26 9.51
CA ALA A 84 4.01 10.47 9.54
C ALA A 84 4.46 10.81 10.97
N MET A 85 3.56 10.69 11.96
CA MET A 85 3.90 10.89 13.37
C MET A 85 4.93 9.86 13.86
N TRP A 86 4.76 8.58 13.50
CA TRP A 86 5.73 7.55 13.84
C TRP A 86 7.13 7.84 13.26
N MET A 87 7.16 8.29 12.00
CA MET A 87 8.38 8.67 11.31
C MET A 87 8.95 10.02 11.77
N ARG A 88 8.26 10.74 12.67
CA ARG A 88 8.61 12.10 13.11
C ARG A 88 8.74 13.09 11.93
N LEU A 89 7.89 12.92 10.93
CA LEU A 89 7.79 13.81 9.78
C LEU A 89 6.74 14.89 10.02
N HIS A 90 6.92 16.04 9.39
CA HIS A 90 5.89 17.09 9.40
C HIS A 90 4.61 16.59 8.76
N THR A 91 3.49 16.75 9.47
CA THR A 91 2.17 16.47 8.93
C THR A 91 1.59 17.73 8.30
N THR A 92 0.91 17.60 7.18
CA THR A 92 0.18 18.73 6.58
C THR A 92 -1.06 19.05 7.42
N SER A 93 -1.48 20.32 7.41
CA SER A 93 -2.71 20.78 8.04
C SER A 93 -3.99 20.34 7.34
N ASP A 94 -3.90 19.80 6.11
CA ASP A 94 -5.05 19.34 5.35
C ASP A 94 -5.50 17.94 5.81
N LEU A 95 -6.34 17.92 6.82
CA LEU A 95 -6.91 16.68 7.35
C LEU A 95 -7.81 15.95 6.35
N ASN A 96 -8.41 16.66 5.38
CA ASN A 96 -9.30 16.08 4.38
C ASN A 96 -8.56 15.26 3.33
N ALA A 97 -7.27 15.55 3.09
CA ALA A 97 -6.43 14.79 2.19
C ALA A 97 -5.96 13.46 2.78
N ARG A 98 -5.98 13.31 4.11
CA ARG A 98 -5.50 12.12 4.81
C ARG A 98 -6.35 10.89 4.46
N ARG A 99 -5.67 9.76 4.35
CA ARG A 99 -6.31 8.46 4.05
C ARG A 99 -5.81 7.39 4.98
N LEU A 100 -6.69 6.45 5.26
CA LEU A 100 -6.39 5.23 5.99
C LEU A 100 -6.11 4.11 5.00
N ILE A 101 -4.91 3.58 5.03
CA ILE A 101 -4.49 2.42 4.25
C ILE A 101 -4.70 1.18 5.11
N LEU A 102 -5.69 0.37 4.79
CA LEU A 102 -5.94 -0.88 5.51
C LEU A 102 -4.99 -1.96 4.98
N LEU A 103 -4.26 -2.58 5.89
CA LEU A 103 -3.31 -3.63 5.55
C LEU A 103 -4.02 -4.95 5.27
N GLY A 104 -3.51 -5.71 4.31
CA GLY A 104 -4.04 -7.01 3.91
C GLY A 104 -3.82 -8.07 4.99
N GLN A 105 -4.74 -9.02 5.09
CA GLN A 105 -4.71 -10.09 6.11
C GLN A 105 -3.48 -11.00 6.02
N ARG A 106 -2.81 -11.03 4.88
CA ARG A 106 -1.56 -11.79 4.71
C ARG A 106 -0.40 -11.24 5.54
N LEU A 107 -0.47 -9.97 5.95
CA LEU A 107 0.58 -9.32 6.76
C LEU A 107 0.47 -9.62 8.26
N GLY A 108 -0.57 -10.32 8.70
CA GLY A 108 -0.73 -10.70 10.10
C GLY A 108 -2.18 -10.99 10.48
N LYS A 109 -2.36 -11.52 11.68
CA LYS A 109 -3.69 -11.82 12.24
C LYS A 109 -4.38 -10.55 12.77
N VAL A 110 -3.62 -9.51 13.10
CA VAL A 110 -4.14 -8.24 13.61
C VAL A 110 -4.47 -7.34 12.44
N ARG A 111 -5.70 -6.84 12.40
CA ARG A 111 -6.11 -5.84 11.41
C ARG A 111 -5.51 -4.51 11.77
N ALA A 112 -4.68 -3.99 10.90
CA ALA A 112 -3.99 -2.71 11.08
C ALA A 112 -4.22 -1.77 9.91
N GLY A 113 -4.15 -0.49 10.18
CA GLY A 113 -4.25 0.56 9.19
C GLY A 113 -3.23 1.66 9.45
N LEU A 114 -2.67 2.19 8.37
CA LEU A 114 -1.72 3.28 8.37
C LEU A 114 -2.41 4.56 7.87
N VAL A 115 -2.37 5.60 8.66
CA VAL A 115 -2.78 6.93 8.19
C VAL A 115 -1.62 7.55 7.43
N VAL A 116 -1.88 7.92 6.18
CA VAL A 116 -0.95 8.63 5.30
C VAL A 116 -1.45 10.05 5.05
N THR A 117 -0.54 10.96 4.71
CA THR A 117 -0.87 12.36 4.44
C THR A 117 -1.77 12.49 3.21
N ARG A 118 -1.46 11.74 2.15
CA ARG A 118 -2.24 11.75 0.91
C ARG A 118 -1.94 10.50 0.07
N VAL A 119 -2.93 10.02 -0.66
CA VAL A 119 -2.74 9.04 -1.73
C VAL A 119 -2.55 9.80 -3.03
N VAL A 120 -1.45 9.51 -3.74
CA VAL A 120 -1.11 10.15 -5.02
C VAL A 120 -1.70 9.36 -6.20
N GLY A 121 -1.76 8.04 -6.08
CA GLY A 121 -2.30 7.15 -7.11
C GLY A 121 -1.39 5.94 -7.35
N LEU A 122 -1.56 5.32 -8.51
CA LEU A 122 -0.74 4.17 -8.90
C LEU A 122 0.52 4.61 -9.64
N ARG A 123 1.60 3.88 -9.42
CA ARG A 123 2.87 3.99 -10.15
C ARG A 123 3.30 2.62 -10.64
N LEU A 124 3.84 2.56 -11.86
CA LEU A 124 4.42 1.35 -12.43
C LEU A 124 5.93 1.42 -12.23
N LEU A 125 6.52 0.41 -11.60
CA LEU A 125 7.97 0.40 -11.35
C LEU A 125 8.79 0.35 -12.64
N ASP A 126 8.27 -0.24 -13.70
CA ASP A 126 8.88 -0.25 -15.04
C ASP A 126 8.93 1.14 -15.71
N GLU A 127 8.16 2.11 -15.21
CA GLU A 127 8.21 3.51 -15.63
C GLU A 127 9.09 4.39 -14.74
N MET A 128 9.68 3.82 -13.69
CA MET A 128 10.54 4.51 -12.74
C MET A 128 12.00 4.07 -12.92
N LYS A 129 12.93 4.86 -12.44
CA LYS A 129 14.35 4.52 -12.45
C LYS A 129 14.77 4.10 -11.04
N ALA A 130 15.45 2.95 -10.93
CA ALA A 130 16.09 2.57 -9.68
C ALA A 130 17.08 3.68 -9.27
N HIS A 131 17.06 4.03 -8.00
CA HIS A 131 17.91 5.06 -7.42
C HIS A 131 18.71 4.47 -6.26
N ASP A 132 20.02 4.75 -6.27
CA ASP A 132 20.93 4.28 -5.21
C ASP A 132 20.98 5.28 -4.06
N ALA A 133 19.82 5.53 -3.42
CA ALA A 133 19.76 6.30 -2.21
C ALA A 133 19.91 5.39 -0.98
N PRO A 134 20.61 5.83 0.08
CA PRO A 134 20.78 5.03 1.28
C PRO A 134 19.44 4.75 1.96
N LEU A 135 19.12 3.47 2.12
CA LEU A 135 17.97 3.01 2.89
C LEU A 135 18.32 3.11 4.39
N LYS A 136 17.39 3.68 5.17
CA LYS A 136 17.63 4.00 6.60
C LYS A 136 16.96 3.02 7.56
N ARG A 137 15.98 2.27 7.07
CA ARG A 137 15.16 1.37 7.87
C ARG A 137 15.12 -0.02 7.25
N VAL A 138 14.99 -1.04 8.06
CA VAL A 138 14.95 -2.44 7.60
C VAL A 138 13.77 -2.76 6.70
N TRP A 139 12.69 -2.00 6.80
CA TRP A 139 11.48 -2.11 5.98
C TRP A 139 11.51 -1.23 4.72
N GLU A 140 12.52 -0.39 4.52
CA GLU A 140 12.76 0.29 3.24
C GLU A 140 13.42 -0.71 2.29
N ARG A 141 12.77 -1.00 1.17
CA ARG A 141 13.17 -2.06 0.25
C ARG A 141 14.06 -1.57 -0.88
N ALA A 142 13.66 -0.46 -1.49
CA ALA A 142 14.34 0.14 -2.63
C ALA A 142 14.01 1.62 -2.73
N SER A 143 14.83 2.36 -3.47
CA SER A 143 14.58 3.75 -3.81
C SER A 143 14.42 3.92 -5.33
N TRP A 144 13.51 4.80 -5.73
CA TRP A 144 13.10 5.01 -7.10
C TRP A 144 13.00 6.51 -7.42
N LEU A 145 13.24 6.89 -8.67
CA LEU A 145 12.93 8.20 -9.20
C LEU A 145 11.81 8.07 -10.23
N ASP A 146 10.82 8.95 -10.15
CA ASP A 146 9.80 9.05 -11.19
C ASP A 146 10.31 9.88 -12.39
N ARG A 147 9.42 10.09 -13.37
CA ARG A 147 9.76 10.82 -14.61
C ARG A 147 10.13 12.29 -14.34
N ASP A 148 9.64 12.86 -13.25
CA ASP A 148 9.89 14.24 -12.84
C ASP A 148 11.11 14.34 -11.92
N GLY A 149 11.81 13.23 -11.65
CA GLY A 149 12.97 13.16 -10.78
C GLY A 149 12.64 13.18 -9.29
N VAL A 150 11.37 12.96 -8.93
CA VAL A 150 10.94 12.87 -7.54
C VAL A 150 11.30 11.50 -6.96
N GLY A 151 11.90 11.51 -5.75
CA GLY A 151 12.32 10.31 -5.06
C GLY A 151 11.16 9.61 -4.33
N TRP A 152 11.13 8.29 -4.42
CA TRP A 152 10.16 7.41 -3.80
C TRP A 152 10.87 6.26 -3.09
N ILE A 153 10.37 5.86 -1.91
CA ILE A 153 10.90 4.73 -1.14
C ILE A 153 9.87 3.60 -1.19
N GLU A 154 10.26 2.44 -1.69
CA GLU A 154 9.44 1.25 -1.66
C GLU A 154 9.44 0.63 -0.26
N VAL A 155 8.26 0.39 0.30
CA VAL A 155 8.06 -0.15 1.64
C VAL A 155 7.79 -1.65 1.58
N ASP A 156 8.52 -2.39 2.38
CA ASP A 156 8.22 -3.78 2.73
C ASP A 156 7.25 -3.76 3.94
N LEU A 157 5.95 -3.88 3.65
CA LEU A 157 4.91 -3.78 4.70
C LEU A 157 4.95 -4.98 5.66
N GLU A 158 5.47 -6.13 5.24
CA GLU A 158 5.64 -7.29 6.12
C GLU A 158 6.72 -7.01 7.18
N LYS A 159 7.86 -6.44 6.76
CA LYS A 159 8.90 -6.02 7.69
C LYS A 159 8.45 -4.87 8.57
N LEU A 160 7.70 -3.90 8.04
CA LEU A 160 7.14 -2.82 8.83
C LEU A 160 6.17 -3.35 9.90
N ALA A 161 5.29 -4.28 9.54
CA ALA A 161 4.31 -4.88 10.46
C ALA A 161 4.97 -5.74 11.57
N THR A 162 6.23 -6.13 11.40
CA THR A 162 7.02 -6.89 12.38
C THR A 162 8.13 -6.07 13.01
N ASP A 163 8.26 -4.79 12.67
CA ASP A 163 9.27 -3.89 13.23
C ASP A 163 9.03 -3.65 14.73
N ALA A 164 10.05 -3.86 15.55
CA ALA A 164 9.95 -3.77 17.01
C ALA A 164 9.57 -2.35 17.49
N GLU A 165 10.10 -1.29 16.86
CA GLU A 165 9.73 0.09 17.19
C GLU A 165 8.28 0.38 16.80
N PHE A 166 7.81 -0.17 15.67
CA PHE A 166 6.44 0.00 15.22
C PHE A 166 5.44 -0.79 16.08
N LEU A 167 5.85 -1.91 16.64
CA LEU A 167 5.00 -2.74 17.53
C LEU A 167 4.99 -2.23 18.98
N GLN A 168 5.93 -1.35 19.37
CA GLN A 168 6.00 -0.79 20.72
C GLN A 168 4.95 0.32 20.92
N VAL A 169 3.70 -0.04 20.87
CA VAL A 169 2.56 0.87 20.96
C VAL A 169 2.35 1.41 22.37
N VAL A 170 2.67 0.64 23.39
CA VAL A 170 2.50 1.03 24.81
C VAL A 170 3.67 1.93 25.26
N ARG A 171 3.36 2.95 26.05
CA ARG A 171 4.35 3.85 26.69
C ARG A 171 5.02 3.19 27.89
#